data_6e98fbef0e13d48c980d8ccc62df8dc9
#
_entry.id   6e98fbef0e13d48c980d8ccc62df8dc9
#
_cell.length_a   1.000
_cell.length_b   1.000
_cell.length_c   1.000
_cell.angle_alpha   90.00
_cell.angle_beta   90.00
_cell.angle_gamma   90.00
#
_symmetry.space_group_name_H-M   'P 1'
#
loop_
_entity.id
_entity.type
_entity.pdbx_description
1 polymer ?
#
loop_
_entity_poly.entity_id
_entity_poly.type
_entity_poly.pdbx_seq_one_letter_code
_entity_poly.pdbx_strand_id
1 'polypeptide(L)'
;NRIRKSIINKLRKFTNTALFKEIKNAKKVFKETSFNLNLTAKEVYGIESDETIMIQGIIDLYFIDNNDEIVLVDYKTDNVENAEELVKRYKSQLEYYKRALEDITGKKVKKTVIYSLKLEKEIALGDAP
;
A
#
# COMPACT_ATOMS: atom_id res chain seq x y z
N ASN A 1 11.40 -21.14 20.60
CA ASN A 1 11.78 -19.74 20.70
C ASN A 1 10.55 -18.86 20.68
N ARG A 2 10.41 -18.01 21.69
CA ARG A 2 9.23 -17.13 21.85
C ARG A 2 9.03 -16.16 20.68
N ILE A 3 10.10 -15.56 20.18
CA ILE A 3 10.04 -14.63 19.06
C ILE A 3 9.56 -15.33 17.79
N ARG A 4 10.08 -16.50 17.52
CA ARG A 4 9.70 -17.30 16.36
C ARG A 4 8.23 -17.67 16.40
N LYS A 5 7.73 -18.11 17.57
CA LYS A 5 6.32 -18.47 17.75
C LYS A 5 5.42 -17.25 17.55
N SER A 6 5.83 -16.08 18.03
CA SER A 6 5.08 -14.84 17.86
C SER A 6 4.95 -14.46 16.39
N ILE A 7 6.04 -14.57 15.63
CA ILE A 7 6.03 -14.29 14.19
C ILE A 7 5.13 -15.27 13.45
N ILE A 8 5.21 -16.56 13.76
CA ILE A 8 4.37 -17.58 13.14
C ILE A 8 2.90 -17.31 13.40
N ASN A 9 2.55 -16.94 14.64
CA ASN A 9 1.16 -16.61 14.97
C ASN A 9 0.63 -15.41 14.20
N LYS A 10 1.45 -14.38 14.03
CA LYS A 10 1.09 -13.19 13.26
C LYS A 10 0.87 -13.52 11.78
N LEU A 11 1.72 -14.36 11.22
CA LEU A 11 1.56 -14.83 9.84
C LEU A 11 0.28 -15.66 9.67
N ARG A 12 -0.05 -16.51 10.65
CA ARG A 12 -1.30 -17.26 10.61
C ARG A 12 -2.51 -16.35 10.61
N LYS A 13 -2.48 -15.31 11.44
CA LYS A 13 -3.58 -14.35 11.48
C LYS A 13 -3.75 -13.65 10.14
N PHE A 14 -2.64 -13.26 9.51
CA PHE A 14 -2.69 -12.67 8.18
C PHE A 14 -3.33 -13.63 7.17
N THR A 15 -2.94 -14.91 7.15
CA THR A 15 -3.46 -15.89 6.18
C THR A 15 -4.93 -16.20 6.40
N ASN A 16 -5.50 -15.83 7.55
CA ASN A 16 -6.91 -15.99 7.83
C ASN A 16 -7.74 -14.75 7.52
N THR A 17 -7.11 -13.67 7.03
CA THR A 17 -7.83 -12.43 6.73
C THR A 17 -8.58 -12.51 5.41
N ALA A 18 -9.59 -11.65 5.28
CA ALA A 18 -10.31 -11.48 4.03
C ALA A 18 -9.36 -10.98 2.93
N LEU A 19 -8.40 -10.11 3.29
CA LEU A 19 -7.40 -9.61 2.37
C LEU A 19 -6.58 -10.75 1.75
N PHE A 20 -6.13 -11.70 2.55
CA PHE A 20 -5.36 -12.82 2.05
C PHE A 20 -6.19 -13.68 1.07
N LYS A 21 -7.47 -13.87 1.37
CA LYS A 21 -8.39 -14.59 0.47
C LYS A 21 -8.55 -13.85 -0.86
N GLU A 22 -8.66 -12.52 -0.81
CA GLU A 22 -8.72 -11.71 -2.02
C GLU A 22 -7.45 -11.86 -2.86
N ILE A 23 -6.28 -11.86 -2.22
CA ILE A 23 -5.00 -12.07 -2.90
C ILE A 23 -4.97 -13.44 -3.59
N LYS A 24 -5.40 -14.48 -2.90
CA LYS A 24 -5.42 -15.84 -3.46
C LYS A 24 -6.36 -15.97 -4.65
N ASN A 25 -7.45 -15.22 -4.67
CA ASN A 25 -8.46 -15.26 -5.72
C ASN A 25 -8.24 -14.20 -6.81
N ALA A 26 -7.17 -13.44 -6.70
CA ALA A 26 -6.86 -12.37 -7.66
C ALA A 26 -6.53 -12.93 -9.04
N LYS A 27 -6.86 -12.15 -10.05
CA LYS A 27 -6.51 -12.45 -11.44
C LYS A 27 -5.01 -12.50 -11.62
N LYS A 28 -4.28 -11.58 -11.00
CA LYS A 28 -2.82 -11.50 -11.08
C LYS A 28 -2.28 -10.80 -9.83
N VAL A 29 -1.13 -11.27 -9.32
CA VAL A 29 -0.48 -10.71 -8.12
C VAL A 29 0.95 -10.29 -8.47
N PHE A 30 1.33 -9.10 -8.06
CA PHE A 30 2.67 -8.56 -8.23
C PHE A 30 3.26 -8.23 -6.86
N LYS A 31 4.52 -8.59 -6.65
CA LYS A 31 5.22 -8.36 -5.39
C LYS A 31 6.48 -7.56 -5.62
N GLU A 32 6.85 -6.76 -4.63
CA GLU A 32 8.13 -6.02 -4.62
C GLU A 32 8.39 -5.30 -5.94
N THR A 33 7.43 -4.50 -6.37
CA THR A 33 7.48 -3.79 -7.65
C THR A 33 8.09 -2.40 -7.48
N SER A 34 9.23 -2.17 -8.12
CA SER A 34 9.88 -0.86 -8.12
C SER A 34 9.18 0.09 -9.06
N PHE A 35 9.15 1.35 -8.71
CA PHE A 35 8.61 2.38 -9.59
C PHE A 35 9.38 3.70 -9.48
N ASN A 36 9.27 4.51 -10.52
CA ASN A 36 9.72 5.89 -10.55
C ASN A 36 8.52 6.75 -10.94
N LEU A 37 8.29 7.82 -10.18
CA LEU A 37 7.23 8.77 -10.47
C LEU A 37 7.82 10.17 -10.58
N ASN A 38 7.63 10.84 -11.72
CA ASN A 38 8.12 12.19 -11.93
C ASN A 38 6.99 13.18 -11.70
N LEU A 39 7.17 14.08 -10.76
CA LEU A 39 6.21 15.12 -10.41
C LEU A 39 6.87 16.49 -10.48
N THR A 40 6.09 17.54 -10.63
CA THR A 40 6.62 18.90 -10.56
C THR A 40 6.77 19.32 -9.09
N ALA A 41 7.68 20.23 -8.83
CA ALA A 41 7.82 20.81 -7.49
C ALA A 41 6.53 21.48 -7.03
N LYS A 42 5.75 22.01 -7.97
CA LYS A 42 4.45 22.59 -7.67
C LYS A 42 3.48 21.53 -7.10
N GLU A 43 3.44 20.35 -7.71
CA GLU A 43 2.58 19.25 -7.22
C GLU A 43 2.99 18.75 -5.85
N VAL A 44 4.30 18.67 -5.58
CA VAL A 44 4.81 18.10 -4.32
C VAL A 44 4.81 19.11 -3.18
N TYR A 45 5.27 20.34 -3.45
CA TYR A 45 5.49 21.36 -2.43
C TYR A 45 4.58 22.58 -2.52
N GLY A 46 3.75 22.65 -3.56
CA GLY A 46 2.88 23.81 -3.75
C GLY A 46 3.59 25.10 -4.13
N ILE A 47 4.84 25.02 -4.60
CA ILE A 47 5.61 26.19 -5.02
C ILE A 47 5.52 26.37 -6.53
N GLU A 48 5.65 27.63 -7.00
CA GLU A 48 5.65 27.93 -8.42
C GLU A 48 7.01 27.58 -9.02
N SER A 49 7.13 26.35 -9.50
CA SER A 49 8.34 25.85 -10.14
C SER A 49 8.00 24.71 -11.08
N ASP A 50 8.66 24.70 -12.24
CA ASP A 50 8.54 23.62 -13.22
C ASP A 50 9.60 22.52 -13.02
N GLU A 51 10.40 22.64 -11.97
CA GLU A 51 11.41 21.62 -11.67
C GLU A 51 10.74 20.26 -11.42
N THR A 52 11.35 19.22 -11.96
CA THR A 52 10.86 17.88 -11.82
C THR A 52 11.49 17.21 -10.60
N ILE A 53 10.66 16.58 -9.80
CA ILE A 53 11.08 15.80 -8.64
C ILE A 53 10.79 14.33 -8.96
N MET A 54 11.80 13.49 -8.83
CA MET A 54 11.63 12.06 -9.02
C MET A 54 11.38 11.38 -7.66
N ILE A 55 10.26 10.68 -7.57
CA ILE A 55 9.93 9.88 -6.40
C ILE A 55 10.13 8.43 -6.78
N GLN A 56 10.95 7.72 -6.01
CA GLN A 56 11.22 6.30 -6.22
C GLN A 56 10.69 5.52 -5.03
N GLY A 57 10.22 4.32 -5.29
CA GLY A 57 9.74 3.46 -4.22
C GLY A 57 9.61 2.02 -4.67
N ILE A 58 9.28 1.18 -3.70
CA ILE A 58 9.00 -0.24 -3.93
C ILE A 58 7.64 -0.51 -3.32
N ILE A 59 6.74 -1.03 -4.14
CA ILE A 59 5.42 -1.45 -3.70
C ILE A 59 5.52 -2.89 -3.20
N ASP A 60 5.10 -3.14 -1.96
CA ASP A 60 5.17 -4.48 -1.37
C ASP A 60 4.36 -5.48 -2.16
N LEU A 61 3.13 -5.15 -2.45
CA LEU A 61 2.23 -6.03 -3.18
C LEU A 61 1.08 -5.22 -3.78
N TYR A 62 0.71 -5.57 -5.01
CA TYR A 62 -0.58 -5.17 -5.53
C TYR A 62 -1.16 -6.33 -6.33
N PHE A 63 -2.47 -6.37 -6.43
CA PHE A 63 -3.11 -7.40 -7.24
C PHE A 63 -4.22 -6.80 -8.09
N ILE A 64 -4.49 -7.49 -9.19
CA ILE A 64 -5.56 -7.13 -10.11
C ILE A 64 -6.70 -8.11 -9.83
N ASP A 65 -7.87 -7.58 -9.51
CA ASP A 65 -9.02 -8.42 -9.22
C ASP A 65 -9.77 -8.84 -10.49
N ASN A 66 -10.85 -9.57 -10.32
CA ASN A 66 -11.62 -10.08 -11.46
C ASN A 66 -12.37 -8.98 -12.22
N ASN A 67 -12.46 -7.79 -11.67
CA ASN A 67 -13.03 -6.62 -12.33
C ASN A 67 -11.97 -5.76 -13.02
N ASP A 68 -10.75 -6.27 -13.10
CA ASP A 68 -9.60 -5.58 -13.71
C ASP A 68 -9.20 -4.29 -12.97
N GLU A 69 -9.51 -4.23 -11.68
CA GLU A 69 -9.13 -3.14 -10.81
C GLU A 69 -8.01 -3.54 -9.87
N ILE A 70 -7.22 -2.56 -9.39
CA ILE A 70 -6.06 -2.81 -8.55
C ILE A 70 -6.40 -2.61 -7.08
N VAL A 71 -5.87 -3.50 -6.25
CA VAL A 71 -5.79 -3.30 -4.80
C VAL A 71 -4.31 -3.19 -4.44
N LEU A 72 -3.94 -2.10 -3.81
CA LEU A 72 -2.58 -1.81 -3.36
C LEU A 72 -2.46 -2.20 -1.89
N VAL A 73 -1.47 -3.02 -1.57
CA VAL A 73 -1.25 -3.52 -0.20
C VAL A 73 0.15 -3.15 0.27
N ASP A 74 0.22 -2.57 1.45
CA ASP A 74 1.48 -2.20 2.07
C ASP A 74 1.54 -2.79 3.48
N TYR A 75 2.64 -3.50 3.79
CA TYR A 75 2.83 -4.11 5.10
C TYR A 75 3.62 -3.18 6.00
N LYS A 76 3.15 -2.96 7.22
CA LYS A 76 3.85 -2.14 8.20
C LYS A 76 4.07 -2.89 9.51
N THR A 77 5.27 -2.75 10.03
CA THR A 77 5.67 -3.34 11.32
C THR A 77 5.81 -2.31 12.42
N ASP A 78 5.47 -1.05 12.13
CA ASP A 78 5.57 0.05 13.08
C ASP A 78 4.86 -0.26 14.39
N ASN A 79 5.52 0.09 15.49
CA ASN A 79 4.95 -0.06 16.82
C ASN A 79 4.02 1.12 17.10
N VAL A 80 2.75 0.97 16.74
CA VAL A 80 1.72 1.98 16.91
C VAL A 80 0.60 1.46 17.80
N GLU A 81 -0.14 2.37 18.41
CA GLU A 81 -1.24 2.01 19.30
C GLU A 81 -2.58 1.90 18.57
N ASN A 82 -2.74 2.59 17.45
CA ASN A 82 -3.99 2.59 16.70
C ASN A 82 -3.77 2.79 15.21
N ALA A 83 -4.82 2.53 14.44
CA ALA A 83 -4.80 2.63 12.98
C ALA A 83 -4.55 4.06 12.49
N GLU A 84 -5.08 5.05 13.21
CA GLU A 84 -4.96 6.45 12.80
C GLU A 84 -3.51 6.92 12.73
N GLU A 85 -2.66 6.44 13.62
CA GLU A 85 -1.23 6.76 13.58
C GLU A 85 -0.58 6.29 12.28
N LEU A 86 -0.92 5.09 11.83
CA LEU A 86 -0.38 4.55 10.58
C LEU A 86 -0.88 5.34 9.38
N VAL A 87 -2.16 5.63 9.33
CA VAL A 87 -2.75 6.40 8.22
C VAL A 87 -2.08 7.77 8.14
N LYS A 88 -1.98 8.46 9.26
CA LYS A 88 -1.35 9.79 9.31
C LYS A 88 0.10 9.76 8.84
N ARG A 89 0.83 8.71 9.21
CA ARG A 89 2.25 8.56 8.90
C ARG A 89 2.50 8.25 7.43
N TYR A 90 1.64 7.46 6.79
CA TYR A 90 1.90 6.89 5.46
C TYR A 90 0.94 7.31 4.35
N LYS A 91 -0.08 8.10 4.66
CA LYS A 91 -1.09 8.51 3.68
C LYS A 91 -0.47 9.12 2.41
N SER A 92 0.42 10.09 2.57
CA SER A 92 1.04 10.77 1.43
C SER A 92 1.87 9.82 0.57
N GLN A 93 2.65 8.95 1.22
CA GLN A 93 3.46 7.96 0.52
C GLN A 93 2.59 7.03 -0.33
N LEU A 94 1.50 6.55 0.25
CA LEU A 94 0.62 5.61 -0.43
C LEU A 94 -0.21 6.27 -1.54
N GLU A 95 -0.50 7.55 -1.42
CA GLU A 95 -1.12 8.30 -2.51
C GLU A 95 -0.18 8.38 -3.73
N TYR A 96 1.13 8.58 -3.51
CA TYR A 96 2.10 8.54 -4.59
C TYR A 96 2.21 7.15 -5.21
N TYR A 97 2.18 6.11 -4.38
CA TYR A 97 2.19 4.72 -4.87
C TYR A 97 0.97 4.41 -5.74
N LYS A 98 -0.20 4.83 -5.29
CA LYS A 98 -1.44 4.69 -6.04
C LYS A 98 -1.33 5.39 -7.39
N ARG A 99 -0.85 6.63 -7.41
CA ARG A 99 -0.69 7.40 -8.64
C ARG A 99 0.29 6.72 -9.60
N ALA A 100 1.42 6.22 -9.08
CA ALA A 100 2.39 5.52 -9.90
C ALA A 100 1.78 4.28 -10.57
N LEU A 101 1.02 3.50 -9.82
CA LEU A 101 0.36 2.32 -10.35
C LEU A 101 -0.67 2.67 -11.43
N GLU A 102 -1.47 3.68 -11.19
CA GLU A 102 -2.48 4.11 -12.17
C GLU A 102 -1.81 4.60 -13.46
N ASP A 103 -0.71 5.33 -13.35
CA ASP A 103 0.03 5.82 -14.51
C ASP A 103 0.68 4.68 -15.31
N ILE A 104 1.29 3.74 -14.61
CA ILE A 104 2.02 2.63 -15.25
C ILE A 104 1.07 1.61 -15.87
N THR A 105 -0.01 1.28 -15.18
CA THR A 105 -0.91 0.19 -15.59
C THR A 105 -2.09 0.65 -16.43
N GLY A 106 -2.46 1.93 -16.35
CA GLY A 106 -3.69 2.42 -16.96
C GLY A 106 -4.96 1.91 -16.29
N LYS A 107 -4.84 1.28 -15.11
CA LYS A 107 -5.95 0.71 -14.37
C LYS A 107 -6.23 1.53 -13.12
N LYS A 108 -7.47 1.46 -12.65
CA LYS A 108 -7.87 2.16 -11.43
C LYS A 108 -7.41 1.38 -10.20
N VAL A 109 -6.81 2.08 -9.23
CA VAL A 109 -6.57 1.53 -7.89
C VAL A 109 -7.83 1.79 -7.07
N LYS A 110 -8.64 0.77 -6.90
CA LYS A 110 -9.92 0.90 -6.20
C LYS A 110 -9.77 0.95 -4.68
N LYS A 111 -8.66 0.41 -4.16
CA LYS A 111 -8.49 0.28 -2.72
C LYS A 111 -7.00 0.27 -2.39
N THR A 112 -6.63 1.00 -1.35
CA THR A 112 -5.29 0.98 -0.77
C THR A 112 -5.41 0.53 0.67
N VAL A 113 -4.63 -0.49 1.04
CA VAL A 113 -4.70 -1.13 2.35
C VAL A 113 -3.33 -1.18 2.99
N ILE A 114 -3.24 -0.78 4.25
CA ILE A 114 -2.09 -1.07 5.09
C ILE A 114 -2.45 -2.32 5.91
N TYR A 115 -1.60 -3.33 5.88
CA TYR A 115 -1.71 -4.41 6.84
C TYR A 115 -0.71 -4.18 7.97
N SER A 116 -1.22 -3.97 9.17
CA SER A 116 -0.40 -3.75 10.35
C SER A 116 -0.14 -5.08 11.05
N LEU A 117 1.13 -5.49 11.11
CA LEU A 117 1.53 -6.67 11.87
C LEU A 117 1.39 -6.45 13.35
N LYS A 118 1.62 -5.23 13.83
CA LYS A 118 1.47 -4.88 15.23
C LYS A 118 0.02 -4.96 15.69
N LEU A 119 -0.88 -4.36 14.93
CA LEU A 119 -2.32 -4.32 15.27
C LEU A 119 -3.06 -5.55 14.79
N GLU A 120 -2.41 -6.36 13.96
CA GLU A 120 -2.95 -7.60 13.38
C GLU A 120 -4.26 -7.38 12.63
N LYS A 121 -4.29 -6.29 11.82
CA LYS A 121 -5.48 -5.98 11.04
C LYS A 121 -5.18 -5.20 9.77
N GLU A 122 -6.13 -5.25 8.85
CA GLU A 122 -6.13 -4.43 7.63
C GLU A 122 -6.72 -3.05 7.95
N ILE A 123 -6.10 -2.04 7.35
CA ILE A 123 -6.52 -0.66 7.50
C ILE A 123 -6.71 -0.09 6.10
N ALA A 124 -7.95 0.12 5.70
CA ALA A 124 -8.24 0.72 4.41
C ALA A 124 -8.02 2.23 4.49
N LEU A 125 -7.31 2.77 3.51
CA LEU A 125 -7.17 4.21 3.39
C LEU A 125 -8.39 4.71 2.64
N GLY A 126 -9.13 5.62 3.28
CA GLY A 126 -10.28 6.22 2.63
C GLY A 126 -9.86 7.13 1.49
N ASP A 127 -10.68 7.19 0.45
CA ASP A 127 -10.51 8.21 -0.56
C ASP A 127 -10.81 9.56 0.08
N ALA A 128 -9.97 10.56 -0.24
CA ALA A 128 -10.27 11.91 0.19
C ALA A 128 -11.59 12.34 -0.43
N PRO A 129 -12.50 12.89 0.36
CA PRO A 129 -13.75 13.39 -0.20
C PRO A 129 -13.52 14.52 -1.18
#